data_1cd2802d64d68bfbd1923410f5ae7a16
#
_entry.id   1cd2802d64d68bfbd1923410f5ae7a16
#
_cell.length_a   1.000
_cell.length_b   1.000
_cell.length_c   1.000
_cell.angle_alpha   90.00
_cell.angle_beta   90.00
_cell.angle_gamma   90.00
#
_symmetry.space_group_name_H-M   'P 1'
#
loop_
_entity.id
_entity.type
_entity.pdbx_description
1 polymer ?
#
loop_
_entity_poly.entity_id
_entity_poly.type
_entity_poly.pdbx_seq_one_letter_code
_entity_poly.pdbx_strand_id
1 'polypeptide(L)'
;MTVSIRIRRATRADAAAMAAVEVAAARRFQFIGMPDIAESEPTDAGAVRERIDAGHAYVATDETGACVGFAFYRLLDARRLYLEELDVAPSHAGQRIGARLIERIMMRAARDGFAEVVLSTFRDVPWNAPYYARVGFRVIDDAALDAALRAIRAHHVERGLDETRRVFMRADVRA
;
A
#
# COMPACT_ATOMS: atom_id res chain seq x y z
N MET A 1 -10.68 22.14 12.95
CA MET A 1 -11.44 20.98 13.47
C MET A 1 -10.67 19.73 13.04
N THR A 2 -10.23 18.91 13.99
CA THR A 2 -9.50 17.67 13.67
C THR A 2 -10.53 16.63 13.26
N VAL A 3 -10.55 16.23 11.99
CA VAL A 3 -11.43 15.15 11.50
C VAL A 3 -11.05 13.87 12.23
N SER A 4 -12.00 13.23 12.89
CA SER A 4 -11.77 11.98 13.59
C SER A 4 -11.69 10.82 12.58
N ILE A 5 -10.50 10.26 12.40
CA ILE A 5 -10.28 9.11 11.52
C ILE A 5 -10.22 7.84 12.34
N ARG A 6 -10.98 6.83 11.96
CA ARG A 6 -10.95 5.49 12.55
C ARG A 6 -10.33 4.48 11.59
N ILE A 7 -9.41 3.66 12.09
CA ILE A 7 -8.85 2.53 11.31
C ILE A 7 -9.42 1.23 11.85
N ARG A 8 -9.95 0.41 10.96
CA ARG A 8 -10.51 -0.92 11.25
C ARG A 8 -10.16 -1.91 10.15
N ARG A 9 -10.37 -3.18 10.41
CA ARG A 9 -10.34 -4.20 9.35
C ARG A 9 -11.38 -3.89 8.30
N ALA A 10 -11.01 -4.11 7.03
CA ALA A 10 -11.95 -4.03 5.93
C ALA A 10 -12.94 -5.20 5.98
N THR A 11 -14.12 -4.97 5.47
CA THR A 11 -15.17 -5.96 5.22
C THR A 11 -15.48 -6.00 3.73
N ARG A 12 -16.16 -7.03 3.24
CA ARG A 12 -16.56 -7.10 1.83
C ARG A 12 -17.39 -5.90 1.37
N ALA A 13 -18.14 -5.27 2.27
CA ALA A 13 -18.90 -4.06 1.98
C ALA A 13 -18.00 -2.85 1.65
N ASP A 14 -16.75 -2.85 2.08
CA ASP A 14 -15.80 -1.75 1.82
C ASP A 14 -15.16 -1.84 0.43
N ALA A 15 -15.20 -2.99 -0.24
CA ALA A 15 -14.43 -3.24 -1.46
C ALA A 15 -14.68 -2.19 -2.57
N ALA A 16 -15.93 -1.80 -2.80
CA ALA A 16 -16.26 -0.78 -3.80
C ALA A 16 -15.73 0.61 -3.42
N ALA A 17 -15.78 0.97 -2.14
CA ALA A 17 -15.24 2.24 -1.64
C ALA A 17 -13.71 2.26 -1.69
N MET A 18 -13.05 1.14 -1.42
CA MET A 18 -11.59 1.00 -1.58
C MET A 18 -11.18 1.23 -3.04
N ALA A 19 -11.85 0.60 -4.00
CA ALA A 19 -11.60 0.82 -5.44
C ALA A 19 -11.81 2.29 -5.85
N ALA A 20 -12.84 2.95 -5.34
CA ALA A 20 -13.09 4.36 -5.60
C ALA A 20 -11.97 5.27 -5.04
N VAL A 21 -11.44 4.96 -3.85
CA VAL A 21 -10.29 5.67 -3.27
C VAL A 21 -9.03 5.46 -4.11
N GLU A 22 -8.76 4.24 -4.57
CA GLU A 22 -7.62 3.90 -5.44
C GLU A 22 -7.64 4.72 -6.73
N VAL A 23 -8.78 4.71 -7.44
CA VAL A 23 -8.97 5.51 -8.66
C VAL A 23 -8.78 7.01 -8.39
N ALA A 24 -9.34 7.53 -7.30
CA ALA A 24 -9.20 8.94 -6.96
C ALA A 24 -7.74 9.31 -6.61
N ALA A 25 -7.03 8.44 -5.91
CA ALA A 25 -5.63 8.63 -5.55
C ALA A 25 -4.70 8.56 -6.78
N ALA A 26 -4.99 7.67 -7.73
CA ALA A 26 -4.19 7.51 -8.96
C ALA A 26 -4.19 8.77 -9.83
N ARG A 27 -5.28 9.54 -9.86
CA ARG A 27 -5.41 10.76 -10.70
C ARG A 27 -4.29 11.76 -10.52
N ARG A 28 -3.66 11.85 -9.33
CA ARG A 28 -2.54 12.76 -9.08
C ARG A 28 -1.30 12.48 -9.95
N PHE A 29 -1.15 11.25 -10.46
CA PHE A 29 -0.05 10.87 -11.34
C PHE A 29 -0.10 11.58 -12.69
N GLN A 30 -1.27 12.03 -13.14
CA GLN A 30 -1.44 12.84 -14.35
C GLN A 30 -0.60 14.13 -14.29
N PHE A 31 -0.52 14.76 -13.12
CA PHE A 31 0.17 16.04 -12.93
C PHE A 31 1.71 15.91 -12.93
N ILE A 32 2.23 14.71 -12.92
CA ILE A 32 3.67 14.42 -12.97
C ILE A 32 4.08 13.62 -14.22
N GLY A 33 3.24 13.67 -15.26
CA GLY A 33 3.55 13.03 -16.55
C GLY A 33 3.48 11.52 -16.56
N MET A 34 2.60 10.94 -15.73
CA MET A 34 2.36 9.50 -15.66
C MET A 34 0.87 9.17 -15.92
N PRO A 35 0.34 9.52 -17.11
CA PRO A 35 -1.08 9.33 -17.42
C PRO A 35 -1.49 7.85 -17.36
N ASP A 36 -0.62 6.93 -17.81
CA ASP A 36 -0.92 5.49 -17.78
C ASP A 36 -1.20 4.97 -16.35
N ILE A 37 -0.51 5.54 -15.35
CA ILE A 37 -0.76 5.21 -13.94
C ILE A 37 -2.04 5.91 -13.46
N ALA A 38 -2.25 7.16 -13.86
CA ALA A 38 -3.45 7.93 -13.48
C ALA A 38 -4.76 7.30 -14.00
N GLU A 39 -4.69 6.59 -15.13
CA GLU A 39 -5.82 5.96 -15.81
C GLU A 39 -5.84 4.44 -15.64
N SER A 40 -4.92 3.89 -14.80
CA SER A 40 -4.88 2.45 -14.56
C SER A 40 -6.17 1.96 -13.88
N GLU A 41 -6.60 0.77 -14.27
CA GLU A 41 -7.70 0.09 -13.58
C GLU A 41 -7.31 -0.18 -12.12
N PRO A 42 -8.25 -0.07 -11.18
CA PRO A 42 -8.00 -0.41 -9.80
C PRO A 42 -7.66 -1.91 -9.66
N THR A 43 -7.11 -2.26 -8.53
CA THR A 43 -6.79 -3.64 -8.21
C THR A 43 -7.99 -4.55 -8.41
N ASP A 44 -7.77 -5.72 -8.99
CA ASP A 44 -8.82 -6.70 -9.29
C ASP A 44 -9.69 -6.98 -8.06
N ALA A 45 -11.00 -6.89 -8.24
CA ALA A 45 -11.97 -7.03 -7.16
C ALA A 45 -11.93 -8.43 -6.48
N GLY A 46 -11.52 -9.47 -7.21
CA GLY A 46 -11.30 -10.80 -6.64
C GLY A 46 -10.12 -10.81 -5.69
N ALA A 47 -8.99 -10.23 -6.12
CA ALA A 47 -7.80 -10.09 -5.28
C ALA A 47 -8.08 -9.27 -4.02
N VAL A 48 -8.80 -8.14 -4.13
CA VAL A 48 -9.20 -7.33 -2.96
C VAL A 48 -10.05 -8.15 -2.00
N ARG A 49 -11.06 -8.87 -2.50
CA ARG A 49 -11.90 -9.74 -1.65
C ARG A 49 -11.10 -10.83 -0.94
N GLU A 50 -10.15 -11.45 -1.63
CA GLU A 50 -9.26 -12.45 -1.03
C GLU A 50 -8.47 -11.86 0.15
N ARG A 51 -7.93 -10.64 0.01
CA ARG A 51 -7.21 -9.94 1.09
C ARG A 51 -8.13 -9.58 2.26
N ILE A 52 -9.37 -9.17 1.98
CA ILE A 52 -10.39 -8.89 3.00
C ILE A 52 -10.74 -10.16 3.78
N ASP A 53 -11.03 -11.25 3.08
CA ASP A 53 -11.43 -12.52 3.70
C ASP A 53 -10.30 -13.13 4.54
N ALA A 54 -9.05 -12.96 4.11
CA ALA A 54 -7.87 -13.35 4.89
C ALA A 54 -7.60 -12.43 6.11
N GLY A 55 -8.33 -11.33 6.25
CA GLY A 55 -8.10 -10.34 7.31
C GLY A 55 -6.84 -9.50 7.12
N HIS A 56 -6.39 -9.36 5.88
CA HIS A 56 -5.18 -8.66 5.45
C HIS A 56 -5.44 -7.27 4.88
N ALA A 57 -6.62 -6.71 5.06
CA ALA A 57 -7.01 -5.40 4.59
C ALA A 57 -7.53 -4.52 5.73
N TYR A 58 -7.16 -3.24 5.69
CA TYR A 58 -7.62 -2.20 6.62
C TYR A 58 -8.18 -1.02 5.85
N VAL A 59 -9.21 -0.38 6.42
CA VAL A 59 -9.76 0.88 5.93
C VAL A 59 -9.66 1.97 6.99
N ALA A 60 -9.45 3.18 6.53
CA ALA A 60 -9.61 4.40 7.31
C ALA A 60 -10.96 5.02 6.97
N THR A 61 -11.76 5.29 7.96
CA THR A 61 -13.07 5.94 7.79
C THR A 61 -13.12 7.28 8.53
N ASP A 62 -13.83 8.23 7.95
CA ASP A 62 -14.11 9.51 8.58
C ASP A 62 -15.29 9.42 9.57
N GLU A 63 -15.71 10.58 10.09
CA GLU A 63 -16.81 10.70 11.06
C GLU A 63 -18.17 10.24 10.50
N THR A 64 -18.34 10.29 9.18
CA THR A 64 -19.57 9.81 8.51
C THR A 64 -19.55 8.30 8.27
N GLY A 65 -18.40 7.66 8.50
CA GLY A 65 -18.17 6.25 8.17
C GLY A 65 -17.71 6.02 6.73
N ALA A 66 -17.49 7.08 5.93
CA ALA A 66 -17.01 6.96 4.58
C ALA A 66 -15.54 6.48 4.55
N CYS A 67 -15.21 5.58 3.63
CA CYS A 67 -13.84 5.13 3.41
C CYS A 67 -13.02 6.26 2.76
N VAL A 68 -11.97 6.70 3.45
CA VAL A 68 -11.08 7.79 3.03
C VAL A 68 -9.63 7.33 2.83
N GLY A 69 -9.35 6.07 3.05
CA GLY A 69 -8.07 5.44 2.80
C GLY A 69 -8.13 3.95 3.09
N PHE A 70 -7.21 3.21 2.51
CA PHE A 70 -7.09 1.78 2.77
C PHE A 70 -5.65 1.30 2.59
N ALA A 71 -5.36 0.12 3.10
CA ALA A 71 -4.17 -0.64 2.78
C ALA A 71 -4.46 -2.13 2.85
N PHE A 72 -3.84 -2.90 1.98
CA PHE A 72 -3.85 -4.36 2.08
C PHE A 72 -2.48 -4.97 1.77
N TYR A 73 -2.27 -6.16 2.30
CA TYR A 73 -1.01 -6.88 2.21
C TYR A 73 -1.27 -8.37 2.00
N ARG A 74 -0.24 -9.07 1.60
CA ARG A 74 -0.19 -10.54 1.60
C ARG A 74 1.03 -11.04 2.35
N LEU A 75 1.01 -12.32 2.69
CA LEU A 75 2.20 -12.99 3.20
C LEU A 75 3.18 -13.16 2.03
N LEU A 76 4.42 -12.72 2.21
CA LEU A 76 5.48 -12.94 1.23
C LEU A 76 6.14 -14.30 1.49
N ASP A 77 6.51 -14.52 2.75
CA ASP A 77 7.07 -15.77 3.26
C ASP A 77 6.84 -15.89 4.77
N ALA A 78 7.50 -16.83 5.43
CA ALA A 78 7.36 -17.06 6.87
C ALA A 78 7.82 -15.89 7.76
N ARG A 79 8.56 -14.93 7.21
CA ARG A 79 9.14 -13.81 7.96
C ARG A 79 8.68 -12.43 7.50
N ARG A 80 8.08 -12.33 6.31
CA ARG A 80 7.80 -11.03 5.67
C ARG A 80 6.37 -10.90 5.19
N LEU A 81 5.79 -9.73 5.41
CA LEU A 81 4.59 -9.27 4.75
C LEU A 81 4.95 -8.41 3.53
N TYR A 82 4.17 -8.51 2.47
CA TYR A 82 4.27 -7.63 1.31
C TYR A 82 3.06 -6.69 1.29
N LEU A 83 3.31 -5.39 1.52
CA LEU A 83 2.32 -4.33 1.36
C LEU A 83 2.08 -4.13 -0.13
N GLU A 84 0.90 -4.52 -0.59
CA GLU A 84 0.55 -4.49 -2.01
C GLU A 84 0.00 -3.14 -2.45
N GLU A 85 -0.88 -2.55 -1.62
CA GLU A 85 -1.52 -1.29 -1.93
C GLU A 85 -1.76 -0.45 -0.67
N LEU A 86 -1.62 0.87 -0.81
CA LEU A 86 -1.95 1.85 0.21
C LEU A 86 -2.34 3.15 -0.47
N ASP A 87 -3.60 3.55 -0.30
CA ASP A 87 -4.12 4.78 -0.84
C ASP A 87 -4.91 5.58 0.17
N VAL A 88 -4.87 6.90 -0.03
CA VAL A 88 -5.64 7.88 0.76
C VAL A 88 -6.34 8.81 -0.23
N ALA A 89 -7.62 9.04 0.00
CA ALA A 89 -8.42 9.97 -0.79
C ALA A 89 -7.75 11.37 -0.82
N PRO A 90 -7.65 12.02 -2.00
CA PRO A 90 -6.99 13.32 -2.13
C PRO A 90 -7.55 14.38 -1.17
N SER A 91 -8.85 14.35 -0.89
CA SER A 91 -9.53 15.25 0.06
C SER A 91 -9.03 15.10 1.50
N HIS A 92 -8.36 14.00 1.83
CA HIS A 92 -7.84 13.69 3.17
C HIS A 92 -6.31 13.57 3.19
N ALA A 93 -5.64 14.06 2.14
CA ALA A 93 -4.19 14.10 2.07
C ALA A 93 -3.60 14.95 3.21
N GLY A 94 -2.39 14.61 3.66
CA GLY A 94 -1.68 15.37 4.71
C GLY A 94 -2.15 15.09 6.14
N GLN A 95 -3.19 14.29 6.37
CA GLN A 95 -3.74 13.97 7.69
C GLN A 95 -3.10 12.74 8.36
N ARG A 96 -1.94 12.28 7.87
CA ARG A 96 -1.19 11.11 8.38
C ARG A 96 -1.96 9.77 8.31
N ILE A 97 -3.02 9.69 7.51
CA ILE A 97 -3.83 8.47 7.39
C ILE A 97 -2.99 7.29 6.89
N GLY A 98 -2.18 7.50 5.85
CA GLY A 98 -1.28 6.46 5.34
C GLY A 98 -0.31 5.95 6.40
N ALA A 99 0.30 6.83 7.21
CA ALA A 99 1.19 6.43 8.30
C ALA A 99 0.46 5.57 9.35
N ARG A 100 -0.77 5.93 9.71
CA ARG A 100 -1.60 5.17 10.65
C ARG A 100 -2.04 3.80 10.09
N LEU A 101 -2.27 3.70 8.78
CA LEU A 101 -2.53 2.41 8.12
C LEU A 101 -1.28 1.51 8.16
N ILE A 102 -0.10 2.07 7.85
CA ILE A 102 1.18 1.36 7.96
C ILE A 102 1.41 0.89 9.40
N GLU A 103 1.24 1.77 10.38
CA GLU A 103 1.38 1.44 11.80
C GLU A 103 0.47 0.25 12.19
N ARG A 104 -0.77 0.24 11.71
CA ARG A 104 -1.69 -0.87 11.96
C ARG A 104 -1.18 -2.19 11.35
N ILE A 105 -0.60 -2.15 10.15
CA ILE A 105 0.00 -3.33 9.52
C ILE A 105 1.24 -3.77 10.28
N MET A 106 2.10 -2.85 10.72
CA MET A 106 3.30 -3.15 11.52
C MET A 106 2.93 -3.80 12.87
N MET A 107 1.91 -3.28 13.57
CA MET A 107 1.39 -3.88 14.79
C MET A 107 0.85 -5.30 14.55
N ARG A 108 0.19 -5.54 13.42
CA ARG A 108 -0.29 -6.85 13.04
C ARG A 108 0.89 -7.80 12.76
N ALA A 109 1.88 -7.33 12.01
CA ALA A 109 3.10 -8.08 11.71
C ALA A 109 3.85 -8.48 13.00
N ALA A 110 4.02 -7.56 13.93
CA ALA A 110 4.65 -7.83 15.23
C ALA A 110 3.90 -8.91 16.02
N ARG A 111 2.58 -8.78 16.11
CA ARG A 111 1.73 -9.74 16.83
C ARG A 111 1.80 -11.15 16.23
N ASP A 112 1.90 -11.24 14.91
CA ASP A 112 1.91 -12.52 14.19
C ASP A 112 3.35 -13.08 13.99
N GLY A 113 4.38 -12.40 14.53
CA GLY A 113 5.77 -12.86 14.54
C GLY A 113 6.56 -12.61 13.25
N PHE A 114 6.08 -11.74 12.38
CA PHE A 114 6.82 -11.33 11.18
C PHE A 114 7.97 -10.38 11.54
N ALA A 115 9.07 -10.47 10.79
CA ALA A 115 10.26 -9.66 11.02
C ALA A 115 10.29 -8.37 10.21
N GLU A 116 9.69 -8.38 9.01
CA GLU A 116 9.77 -7.26 8.07
C GLU A 116 8.44 -7.05 7.33
N VAL A 117 8.18 -5.81 6.96
CA VAL A 117 7.21 -5.42 5.94
C VAL A 117 7.98 -4.89 4.73
N VAL A 118 7.66 -5.41 3.55
CA VAL A 118 8.30 -5.07 2.27
C VAL A 118 7.26 -4.49 1.33
N LEU A 119 7.67 -3.60 0.44
CA LEU A 119 6.83 -3.03 -0.62
C LEU A 119 7.67 -2.74 -1.87
N SER A 120 6.98 -2.50 -3.00
CA SER A 120 7.56 -1.93 -4.21
C SER A 120 6.81 -0.65 -4.56
N THR A 121 7.55 0.39 -4.94
CA THR A 121 6.96 1.72 -5.19
C THR A 121 7.80 2.52 -6.18
N PHE A 122 7.28 3.66 -6.67
CA PHE A 122 8.04 4.56 -7.55
C PHE A 122 9.15 5.27 -6.78
N ARG A 123 10.36 5.30 -7.37
CA ARG A 123 11.57 5.84 -6.77
C ARG A 123 11.47 7.34 -6.48
N ASP A 124 11.05 8.12 -7.49
CA ASP A 124 11.18 9.58 -7.49
C ASP A 124 9.85 10.33 -7.27
N VAL A 125 8.76 9.59 -7.09
CA VAL A 125 7.46 10.20 -6.83
C VAL A 125 7.35 10.61 -5.36
N PRO A 126 7.09 11.89 -5.03
CA PRO A 126 7.19 12.42 -3.66
C PRO A 126 6.33 11.70 -2.61
N TRP A 127 5.19 11.15 -3.01
CA TRP A 127 4.27 10.41 -2.14
C TRP A 127 4.47 8.89 -2.20
N ASN A 128 5.53 8.41 -2.84
CA ASN A 128 5.94 7.02 -2.93
C ASN A 128 7.25 6.78 -2.13
N ALA A 129 8.38 6.40 -2.72
CA ALA A 129 9.57 6.06 -1.95
C ALA A 129 10.02 7.16 -0.97
N PRO A 130 10.00 8.47 -1.31
CA PRO A 130 10.31 9.51 -0.34
C PRO A 130 9.34 9.56 0.85
N TYR A 131 8.05 9.26 0.63
CA TYR A 131 7.07 9.15 1.72
C TYR A 131 7.36 7.94 2.61
N TYR A 132 7.57 6.77 2.01
CA TYR A 132 7.87 5.55 2.77
C TYR A 132 9.18 5.67 3.56
N ALA A 133 10.19 6.37 3.04
CA ALA A 133 11.41 6.66 3.78
C ALA A 133 11.14 7.46 5.07
N ARG A 134 10.25 8.45 5.00
CA ARG A 134 9.85 9.24 6.20
C ARG A 134 9.10 8.43 7.26
N VAL A 135 8.46 7.35 6.88
CA VAL A 135 7.75 6.46 7.82
C VAL A 135 8.54 5.21 8.17
N GLY A 136 9.85 5.19 7.87
CA GLY A 136 10.79 4.22 8.39
C GLY A 136 11.20 3.09 7.46
N PHE A 137 10.78 3.13 6.19
CA PHE A 137 11.25 2.16 5.18
C PHE A 137 12.60 2.56 4.60
N ARG A 138 13.39 1.56 4.22
CA ARG A 138 14.69 1.72 3.56
C ARG A 138 14.66 1.00 2.22
N VAL A 139 15.32 1.59 1.22
CA VAL A 139 15.48 0.96 -0.10
C VAL A 139 16.30 -0.32 0.05
N ILE A 140 15.91 -1.36 -0.67
CA ILE A 140 16.67 -2.60 -0.84
C ILE A 140 17.45 -2.47 -2.14
N ASP A 141 18.77 -2.63 -2.08
CA ASP A 141 19.62 -2.63 -3.27
C ASP A 141 19.22 -3.75 -4.22
N ASP A 142 19.27 -3.49 -5.52
CA ASP A 142 18.90 -4.48 -6.54
C ASP A 142 19.71 -5.78 -6.43
N ALA A 143 20.97 -5.68 -6.06
CA ALA A 143 21.84 -6.84 -5.83
C ALA A 143 21.41 -7.69 -4.62
N ALA A 144 20.68 -7.08 -3.66
CA ALA A 144 20.21 -7.75 -2.46
C ALA A 144 18.79 -8.34 -2.60
N LEU A 145 18.16 -8.20 -3.75
CA LEU A 145 16.83 -8.80 -3.99
C LEU A 145 16.96 -10.32 -4.04
N ASP A 146 16.21 -11.00 -3.18
CA ASP A 146 16.11 -12.45 -3.19
C ASP A 146 15.13 -12.98 -4.25
N ALA A 147 14.95 -14.29 -4.30
CA ALA A 147 14.09 -14.95 -5.29
C ALA A 147 12.62 -14.49 -5.19
N ALA A 148 12.10 -14.26 -3.98
CA ALA A 148 10.71 -13.84 -3.77
C ALA A 148 10.47 -12.42 -4.33
N LEU A 149 11.38 -11.49 -4.07
CA LEU A 149 11.30 -10.12 -4.58
C LEU A 149 11.54 -10.04 -6.09
N ARG A 150 12.46 -10.86 -6.62
CA ARG A 150 12.66 -10.98 -8.07
C ARG A 150 11.42 -11.54 -8.79
N ALA A 151 10.71 -12.48 -8.17
CA ALA A 151 9.46 -12.99 -8.73
C ALA A 151 8.37 -11.90 -8.79
N ILE A 152 8.28 -11.04 -7.77
CA ILE A 152 7.38 -9.87 -7.80
C ILE A 152 7.79 -8.92 -8.93
N ARG A 153 9.07 -8.62 -9.09
CA ARG A 153 9.60 -7.78 -10.18
C ARG A 153 9.23 -8.36 -11.55
N ALA A 154 9.43 -9.65 -11.76
CA ALA A 154 9.07 -10.33 -13.00
C ALA A 154 7.58 -10.18 -13.32
N HIS A 155 6.72 -10.38 -12.32
CA HIS A 155 5.27 -10.19 -12.46
C HIS A 155 4.89 -8.73 -12.80
N HIS A 156 5.57 -7.73 -12.23
CA HIS A 156 5.37 -6.33 -12.60
C HIS A 156 5.70 -6.07 -14.08
N VAL A 157 6.83 -6.62 -14.57
CA VAL A 157 7.24 -6.51 -15.97
C VAL A 157 6.22 -7.18 -16.90
N GLU A 158 5.72 -8.37 -16.55
CA GLU A 158 4.67 -9.07 -17.30
C GLU A 158 3.38 -8.24 -17.41
N ARG A 159 3.09 -7.43 -16.40
CA ARG A 159 1.96 -6.51 -16.38
C ARG A 159 2.25 -5.16 -17.06
N GLY A 160 3.43 -4.98 -17.65
CA GLY A 160 3.81 -3.76 -18.35
C GLY A 160 4.26 -2.61 -17.45
N LEU A 161 4.55 -2.87 -16.16
CA LEU A 161 5.09 -1.83 -15.27
C LEU A 161 6.56 -1.56 -15.57
N ASP A 162 6.93 -0.28 -15.60
CA ASP A 162 8.32 0.15 -15.78
C ASP A 162 9.09 0.00 -14.46
N GLU A 163 9.78 -1.13 -14.29
CA GLU A 163 10.58 -1.43 -13.09
C GLU A 163 11.83 -0.53 -12.96
N THR A 164 12.26 0.15 -14.03
CA THR A 164 13.40 1.10 -13.95
C THR A 164 13.06 2.31 -13.08
N ARG A 165 11.79 2.64 -12.95
CA ARG A 165 11.25 3.73 -12.13
C ARG A 165 10.87 3.29 -10.71
N ARG A 166 11.02 2.01 -10.37
CA ARG A 166 10.56 1.43 -9.11
C ARG A 166 11.73 1.00 -8.23
N VAL A 167 11.45 0.90 -6.94
CA VAL A 167 12.34 0.34 -5.92
C VAL A 167 11.57 -0.57 -5.00
N PHE A 168 12.25 -1.57 -4.46
CA PHE A 168 11.79 -2.31 -3.29
C PHE A 168 12.26 -1.61 -2.02
N MET A 169 11.39 -1.58 -1.03
CA MET A 169 11.71 -1.02 0.29
C MET A 169 11.29 -1.97 1.38
N ARG A 170 11.94 -1.90 2.53
CA ARG A 170 11.62 -2.69 3.72
C ARG A 170 11.63 -1.85 4.99
N ALA A 171 10.85 -2.26 5.97
CA ALA A 171 10.91 -1.77 7.33
C ALA A 171 10.93 -2.95 8.30
N ASP A 172 11.81 -2.88 9.30
CA ASP A 172 11.89 -3.89 10.37
C ASP A 172 10.66 -3.76 11.27
N VAL A 173 10.04 -4.89 11.60
CA VAL A 173 8.95 -4.96 12.57
C VAL A 173 9.57 -4.95 13.96
N ARG A 174 9.19 -3.97 14.76
CA ARG A 174 9.65 -3.85 16.15
C ARG A 174 8.68 -4.62 17.06
N ALA A 175 9.23 -5.41 17.96
CA ALA A 175 8.48 -6.07 19.01
C ALA A 175 7.88 -5.06 19.99
#